data_9c568492f1cd948888a77b3d365ea235
#
_entry.id   9c568492f1cd948888a77b3d365ea235
#
_cell.length_a   1.000
_cell.length_b   1.000
_cell.length_c   1.000
_cell.angle_alpha   90.00
_cell.angle_beta   90.00
_cell.angle_gamma   90.00
#
_symmetry.space_group_name_H-M   'P 1'
#
loop_
_entity.id
_entity.type
_entity.pdbx_description
1 polymer ?
#
loop_
_entity_poly.entity_id
_entity_poly.type
_entity_poly.pdbx_seq_one_letter_code
_entity_poly.pdbx_strand_id
1 'polypeptide(L)'
;MVGTNCYLVYDNETKKAAVVDPGDSADKIVNMAVSLGLKPEAILLTHGHFDHMMAAKELKEAWHVPIYACEKEIEVLSDSRKSLVSSYYREPYTLTPDITVKEGDELSIAGFTWKVFETPGHTIGSCCYYIEKESVLFSGDTLFAGSYGRTDFPTGSGRQIAESVRRLLSTLPDDTMVYPGHMDTTTIGFEKKYNPLSGAMR
;
A
#
# COMPACT_ATOMS: atom_id res chain seq x y z
N MET A 1 -9.73 -15.12 -8.27
CA MET A 1 -8.51 -14.49 -7.76
C MET A 1 -8.71 -12.99 -7.85
N VAL A 2 -8.45 -12.26 -6.80
CA VAL A 2 -8.43 -10.80 -6.81
C VAL A 2 -7.08 -10.40 -7.40
N GLY A 3 -7.07 -9.54 -8.41
CA GLY A 3 -5.82 -9.06 -9.02
C GLY A 3 -5.31 -7.86 -8.25
N THR A 4 -4.25 -8.04 -7.45
CA THR A 4 -3.63 -6.97 -6.66
C THR A 4 -2.29 -6.56 -7.27
N ASN A 5 -2.02 -5.29 -7.34
CA ASN A 5 -0.75 -4.75 -7.81
C ASN A 5 0.29 -4.85 -6.68
N CYS A 6 1.37 -5.56 -6.94
CA CYS A 6 2.56 -5.59 -6.09
C CYS A 6 3.68 -4.81 -6.78
N TYR A 7 4.36 -3.91 -6.07
CA TYR A 7 5.37 -3.04 -6.66
C TYR A 7 6.76 -3.34 -6.11
N LEU A 8 7.73 -3.55 -7.01
CA LEU A 8 9.16 -3.52 -6.70
C LEU A 8 9.70 -2.13 -7.05
N VAL A 9 10.06 -1.37 -6.03
CA VAL A 9 10.57 0.00 -6.14
C VAL A 9 12.04 0.00 -5.85
N TYR A 10 12.88 0.45 -6.79
CA TYR A 10 14.31 0.32 -6.64
C TYR A 10 15.09 1.48 -7.27
N ASP A 11 16.24 1.75 -6.68
CA ASP A 11 17.22 2.68 -7.23
C ASP A 11 18.10 1.94 -8.27
N ASN A 12 18.19 2.51 -9.46
CA ASN A 12 18.86 1.87 -10.61
C ASN A 12 20.39 1.74 -10.43
N GLU A 13 21.00 2.63 -9.66
CA GLU A 13 22.45 2.65 -9.47
C GLU A 13 22.88 1.68 -8.37
N THR A 14 22.24 1.78 -7.21
CA THR A 14 22.58 0.99 -6.02
C THR A 14 21.95 -0.39 -6.00
N LYS A 15 20.85 -0.58 -6.77
CA LYS A 15 19.99 -1.77 -6.79
C LYS A 15 19.28 -2.05 -5.45
N LYS A 16 19.30 -1.11 -4.51
CA LYS A 16 18.50 -1.19 -3.30
C LYS A 16 17.03 -1.11 -3.64
N ALA A 17 16.19 -1.91 -2.98
CA ALA A 17 14.80 -2.06 -3.34
C ALA A 17 13.88 -2.16 -2.12
N ALA A 18 12.62 -1.78 -2.31
CA ALA A 18 11.52 -2.09 -1.42
C ALA A 18 10.41 -2.81 -2.20
N VAL A 19 9.64 -3.64 -1.53
CA VAL A 19 8.41 -4.19 -2.09
C VAL A 19 7.21 -3.59 -1.38
N VAL A 20 6.18 -3.19 -2.15
CA VAL A 20 4.92 -2.69 -1.64
C VAL A 20 3.83 -3.70 -1.93
N ASP A 21 3.05 -4.06 -0.93
CA ASP A 21 1.89 -4.94 -0.97
C ASP A 21 2.14 -6.29 -1.68
N PRO A 22 3.03 -7.15 -1.13
CA PRO A 22 3.26 -8.47 -1.68
C PRO A 22 2.11 -9.43 -1.33
N GLY A 23 1.06 -9.45 -2.16
CA GLY A 23 -0.18 -10.17 -1.90
C GLY A 23 -0.09 -11.69 -2.05
N ASP A 24 0.74 -12.18 -2.98
CA ASP A 24 0.86 -13.61 -3.28
C ASP A 24 2.15 -13.90 -4.05
N SER A 25 2.46 -15.19 -4.29
CA SER A 25 3.52 -15.65 -5.19
C SER A 25 4.93 -15.12 -4.81
N ALA A 26 5.33 -15.29 -3.54
CA ALA A 26 6.65 -14.88 -3.04
C ALA A 26 7.79 -15.32 -3.96
N ASP A 27 7.76 -16.55 -4.47
CA ASP A 27 8.76 -17.08 -5.41
C ASP A 27 8.92 -16.23 -6.67
N LYS A 28 7.82 -15.74 -7.23
CA LYS A 28 7.87 -14.87 -8.42
C LYS A 28 8.50 -13.53 -8.10
N ILE A 29 8.17 -12.97 -6.93
CA ILE A 29 8.74 -11.69 -6.47
C ILE A 29 10.25 -11.86 -6.22
N VAL A 30 10.67 -12.94 -5.55
CA VAL A 30 12.09 -13.27 -5.33
C VAL A 30 12.82 -13.44 -6.66
N ASN A 31 12.26 -14.24 -7.59
CA ASN A 31 12.88 -14.47 -8.89
C ASN A 31 13.01 -13.18 -9.71
N MET A 32 12.02 -12.30 -9.66
CA MET A 32 12.08 -10.98 -10.28
C MET A 32 13.19 -10.12 -9.67
N ALA A 33 13.27 -10.04 -8.34
CA ALA A 33 14.33 -9.32 -7.64
C ALA A 33 15.72 -9.83 -8.01
N VAL A 34 15.90 -11.15 -8.05
CA VAL A 34 17.17 -11.79 -8.46
C VAL A 34 17.50 -11.46 -9.91
N SER A 35 16.55 -11.57 -10.84
CA SER A 35 16.76 -11.30 -12.27
C SER A 35 17.19 -9.86 -12.55
N LEU A 36 16.74 -8.91 -11.72
CA LEU A 36 17.07 -7.49 -11.80
C LEU A 36 18.32 -7.12 -10.96
N GLY A 37 18.91 -8.09 -10.22
CA GLY A 37 20.03 -7.88 -9.32
C GLY A 37 19.71 -6.98 -8.13
N LEU A 38 18.45 -6.99 -7.66
CA LEU A 38 17.99 -6.12 -6.59
C LEU A 38 18.46 -6.59 -5.22
N LYS A 39 18.56 -5.63 -4.32
CA LYS A 39 18.91 -5.80 -2.89
C LYS A 39 17.74 -5.28 -2.05
N PRO A 40 16.74 -6.12 -1.75
CA PRO A 40 15.59 -5.70 -0.94
C PRO A 40 16.03 -5.23 0.44
N GLU A 41 15.46 -4.12 0.91
CA GLU A 41 15.71 -3.53 2.24
C GLU A 41 14.45 -3.49 3.11
N ALA A 42 13.25 -3.55 2.52
CA ALA A 42 12.01 -3.44 3.25
C ALA A 42 10.81 -4.03 2.50
N ILE A 43 9.79 -4.42 3.27
CA ILE A 43 8.43 -4.74 2.83
C ILE A 43 7.50 -3.67 3.41
N LEU A 44 6.75 -2.97 2.58
CA LEU A 44 5.82 -1.91 2.97
C LEU A 44 4.39 -2.38 2.71
N LEU A 45 3.54 -2.39 3.74
CA LEU A 45 2.12 -2.72 3.61
C LEU A 45 1.30 -1.43 3.68
N THR A 46 0.46 -1.21 2.67
CA THR A 46 -0.51 -0.11 2.69
C THR A 46 -1.66 -0.41 3.64
N HIS A 47 -2.07 -1.67 3.71
CA HIS A 47 -3.08 -2.17 4.65
C HIS A 47 -2.99 -3.71 4.80
N GLY A 48 -3.83 -4.28 5.67
CA GLY A 48 -3.73 -5.67 6.12
C GLY A 48 -4.72 -6.65 5.48
N HIS A 49 -5.34 -6.37 4.34
CA HIS A 49 -6.13 -7.38 3.64
C HIS A 49 -5.23 -8.46 3.01
N PHE A 50 -5.77 -9.68 2.94
CA PHE A 50 -5.03 -10.88 2.56
C PHE A 50 -4.29 -10.73 1.23
N ASP A 51 -4.92 -10.12 0.25
CA ASP A 51 -4.39 -9.96 -1.10
C ASP A 51 -3.28 -8.92 -1.21
N HIS A 52 -2.94 -8.22 -0.12
CA HIS A 52 -1.81 -7.29 -0.01
C HIS A 52 -0.65 -7.83 0.84
N MET A 53 -0.85 -8.91 1.62
CA MET A 53 0.15 -9.28 2.64
C MET A 53 0.59 -10.76 2.65
N MET A 54 -0.08 -11.66 1.91
CA MET A 54 0.13 -13.10 2.09
C MET A 54 1.55 -13.58 1.77
N ALA A 55 2.27 -12.91 0.88
CA ALA A 55 3.67 -13.24 0.60
C ALA A 55 4.67 -12.56 1.56
N ALA A 56 4.22 -11.64 2.43
CA ALA A 56 5.13 -10.81 3.23
C ALA A 56 6.02 -11.62 4.18
N LYS A 57 5.51 -12.68 4.83
CA LYS A 57 6.31 -13.52 5.74
C LYS A 57 7.40 -14.28 4.98
N GLU A 58 7.05 -14.91 3.87
CA GLU A 58 8.01 -15.66 3.05
C GLU A 58 9.10 -14.74 2.50
N LEU A 59 8.76 -13.55 2.05
CA LEU A 59 9.74 -12.56 1.58
C LEU A 59 10.62 -12.05 2.72
N LYS A 60 10.05 -11.82 3.91
CA LYS A 60 10.82 -11.44 5.10
C LYS A 60 11.87 -12.52 5.43
N GLU A 61 11.47 -13.79 5.40
CA GLU A 61 12.38 -14.92 5.65
C GLU A 61 13.45 -15.04 4.57
N ALA A 62 13.08 -14.89 3.29
CA ALA A 62 14.00 -14.99 2.17
C ALA A 62 15.04 -13.88 2.12
N TRP A 63 14.66 -12.64 2.48
CA TRP A 63 15.50 -11.46 2.35
C TRP A 63 16.05 -10.93 3.67
N HIS A 64 15.55 -11.42 4.82
CA HIS A 64 15.89 -10.93 6.16
C HIS A 64 15.68 -9.42 6.33
N VAL A 65 14.56 -8.93 5.81
CA VAL A 65 14.18 -7.50 5.84
C VAL A 65 12.95 -7.25 6.71
N PRO A 66 12.79 -6.04 7.29
CA PRO A 66 11.64 -5.70 8.11
C PRO A 66 10.37 -5.48 7.28
N ILE A 67 9.23 -5.78 7.91
CA ILE A 67 7.89 -5.43 7.44
C ILE A 67 7.43 -4.16 8.16
N TYR A 68 7.01 -3.17 7.36
CA TYR A 68 6.43 -1.91 7.82
C TYR A 68 4.92 -1.93 7.60
N ALA A 69 4.16 -1.42 8.56
CA ALA A 69 2.73 -1.16 8.44
C ALA A 69 2.30 -0.04 9.37
N CYS A 70 1.19 0.62 9.07
CA CYS A 70 0.62 1.62 9.97
C CYS A 70 0.29 1.00 11.34
N GLU A 71 0.56 1.72 12.44
CA GLU A 71 0.31 1.23 13.80
C GLU A 71 -1.17 0.87 14.03
N LYS A 72 -2.08 1.61 13.41
CA LYS A 72 -3.53 1.35 13.48
C LYS A 72 -3.97 0.10 12.71
N GLU A 73 -3.12 -0.40 11.80
CA GLU A 73 -3.42 -1.59 11.01
C GLU A 73 -3.13 -2.90 11.76
N ILE A 74 -2.48 -2.85 12.93
CA ILE A 74 -2.17 -4.03 13.74
C ILE A 74 -3.44 -4.82 14.05
N GLU A 75 -4.56 -4.15 14.31
CA GLU A 75 -5.81 -4.86 14.62
C GLU A 75 -6.39 -5.63 13.42
N VAL A 76 -6.10 -5.19 12.18
CA VAL A 76 -6.49 -5.92 10.96
C VAL A 76 -5.51 -7.06 10.70
N LEU A 77 -4.21 -6.79 10.75
CA LEU A 77 -3.13 -7.75 10.53
C LEU A 77 -3.16 -8.94 11.51
N SER A 78 -3.62 -8.71 12.74
CA SER A 78 -3.68 -9.74 13.80
C SER A 78 -4.98 -10.53 13.84
N ASP A 79 -5.99 -10.20 13.05
CA ASP A 79 -7.29 -10.91 13.01
C ASP A 79 -7.62 -11.38 11.58
N SER A 80 -7.61 -12.69 11.36
CA SER A 80 -7.91 -13.33 10.07
C SER A 80 -9.31 -13.01 9.52
N ARG A 81 -10.24 -12.56 10.34
CA ARG A 81 -11.57 -12.12 9.90
C ARG A 81 -11.52 -10.68 9.39
N LYS A 82 -10.79 -9.81 10.08
CA LYS A 82 -10.62 -8.40 9.68
C LYS A 82 -9.78 -8.29 8.42
N SER A 83 -8.72 -9.09 8.32
CA SER A 83 -7.88 -9.19 7.13
C SER A 83 -8.51 -9.98 5.98
N LEU A 84 -9.71 -10.52 6.16
CA LEU A 84 -10.46 -11.34 5.21
C LEU A 84 -9.80 -12.69 4.88
N VAL A 85 -8.68 -13.05 5.48
CA VAL A 85 -8.01 -14.34 5.28
C VAL A 85 -8.99 -15.50 5.48
N SER A 86 -9.77 -15.50 6.57
CA SER A 86 -10.73 -16.57 6.90
C SER A 86 -11.87 -16.71 5.88
N SER A 87 -12.09 -15.75 5.00
CA SER A 87 -13.09 -15.81 3.92
C SER A 87 -12.59 -16.53 2.68
N TYR A 88 -11.26 -16.60 2.49
CA TYR A 88 -10.64 -17.15 1.30
C TYR A 88 -9.73 -18.36 1.58
N TYR A 89 -9.21 -18.48 2.80
CA TYR A 89 -8.27 -19.52 3.18
C TYR A 89 -8.77 -20.31 4.40
N ARG A 90 -8.48 -21.61 4.45
CA ARG A 90 -8.83 -22.48 5.58
C ARG A 90 -7.89 -22.28 6.77
N GLU A 91 -6.61 -22.10 6.47
CA GLU A 91 -5.57 -21.88 7.48
C GLU A 91 -5.53 -20.42 7.90
N PRO A 92 -5.47 -20.13 9.18
CA PRO A 92 -5.35 -18.75 9.64
C PRO A 92 -3.98 -18.18 9.26
N TYR A 93 -3.99 -16.94 8.81
CA TYR A 93 -2.77 -16.16 8.60
C TYR A 93 -2.94 -14.82 9.31
N THR A 94 -2.01 -14.48 10.17
CA THR A 94 -1.92 -13.19 10.85
C THR A 94 -0.50 -12.67 10.71
N LEU A 95 -0.31 -11.38 10.77
CA LEU A 95 1.00 -10.76 10.60
C LEU A 95 1.23 -9.73 11.71
N THR A 96 2.46 -9.68 12.21
CA THR A 96 2.91 -8.62 13.10
C THR A 96 4.03 -7.85 12.37
N PRO A 97 3.87 -6.56 12.10
CA PRO A 97 4.92 -5.76 11.48
C PRO A 97 6.12 -5.64 12.43
N ASP A 98 7.32 -5.53 11.87
CA ASP A 98 8.54 -5.29 12.66
C ASP A 98 8.66 -3.82 13.06
N ILE A 99 8.18 -2.94 12.19
CA ILE A 99 8.24 -1.50 12.36
C ILE A 99 6.86 -0.92 12.08
N THR A 100 6.34 -0.18 13.04
CA THR A 100 5.10 0.56 12.85
C THR A 100 5.38 1.98 12.39
N VAL A 101 4.49 2.49 11.50
CA VAL A 101 4.53 3.85 10.98
C VAL A 101 3.24 4.58 11.26
N LYS A 102 3.28 5.91 11.19
CA LYS A 102 2.12 6.79 11.40
C LYS A 102 2.18 8.02 10.50
N GLU A 103 1.14 8.81 10.54
CA GLU A 103 1.04 10.07 9.79
C GLU A 103 2.29 10.93 9.92
N GLY A 104 2.83 11.34 8.78
CA GLY A 104 3.96 12.27 8.68
C GLY A 104 5.34 11.66 8.91
N ASP A 105 5.45 10.36 9.21
CA ASP A 105 6.74 9.69 9.29
C ASP A 105 7.45 9.74 7.93
N GLU A 106 8.77 9.89 7.97
CA GLU A 106 9.65 9.84 6.81
C GLU A 106 10.62 8.66 6.95
N LEU A 107 10.58 7.75 5.97
CA LEU A 107 11.39 6.54 5.98
C LEU A 107 12.48 6.67 4.91
N SER A 108 13.72 6.35 5.28
CA SER A 108 14.84 6.26 4.33
C SER A 108 15.03 4.79 3.91
N ILE A 109 14.47 4.40 2.76
CA ILE A 109 14.45 3.01 2.28
C ILE A 109 14.79 3.00 0.79
N ALA A 110 15.65 2.09 0.36
CA ALA A 110 16.03 1.87 -1.04
C ALA A 110 16.56 3.12 -1.76
N GLY A 111 17.19 4.04 -1.03
CA GLY A 111 17.69 5.30 -1.58
C GLY A 111 16.64 6.42 -1.70
N PHE A 112 15.39 6.15 -1.34
CA PHE A 112 14.30 7.13 -1.38
C PHE A 112 13.88 7.56 0.03
N THR A 113 13.27 8.76 0.10
CA THR A 113 12.54 9.23 1.27
C THR A 113 11.05 9.00 1.03
N TRP A 114 10.44 8.13 1.83
CA TRP A 114 9.04 7.77 1.78
C TRP A 114 8.29 8.51 2.88
N LYS A 115 7.31 9.30 2.50
CA LYS A 115 6.44 9.99 3.44
C LYS A 115 5.15 9.20 3.64
N VAL A 116 4.76 9.01 4.90
CA VAL A 116 3.56 8.24 5.25
C VAL A 116 2.37 9.19 5.37
N PHE A 117 1.27 8.86 4.69
CA PHE A 117 -0.04 9.47 4.86
C PHE A 117 -1.00 8.41 5.41
N GLU A 118 -1.52 8.59 6.62
CA GLU A 118 -2.63 7.75 7.09
C GLU A 118 -3.88 8.07 6.28
N THR A 119 -4.49 7.06 5.68
CA THR A 119 -5.67 7.20 4.82
C THR A 119 -6.77 6.23 5.24
N PRO A 120 -7.28 6.34 6.49
CA PRO A 120 -8.31 5.43 6.97
C PRO A 120 -9.56 5.48 6.11
N GLY A 121 -10.27 4.35 6.05
CA GLY A 121 -11.58 4.25 5.40
C GLY A 121 -11.81 2.99 4.62
N HIS A 122 -10.83 2.46 3.90
CA HIS A 122 -10.88 1.09 3.40
C HIS A 122 -10.64 0.10 4.55
N THR A 123 -9.57 0.32 5.32
CA THR A 123 -9.36 -0.22 6.66
C THR A 123 -9.08 0.92 7.63
N ILE A 124 -9.08 0.62 8.94
CA ILE A 124 -8.84 1.62 10.00
C ILE A 124 -7.42 2.18 9.97
N GLY A 125 -6.45 1.39 9.55
CA GLY A 125 -5.03 1.76 9.50
C GLY A 125 -4.46 1.79 8.08
N SER A 126 -5.30 1.89 7.04
CA SER A 126 -4.82 2.12 5.67
C SER A 126 -3.90 3.33 5.62
N CYS A 127 -2.80 3.22 4.87
CA CYS A 127 -1.88 4.31 4.63
C CYS A 127 -1.40 4.32 3.18
N CYS A 128 -0.93 5.48 2.74
CA CYS A 128 -0.26 5.67 1.46
C CYS A 128 1.21 6.02 1.71
N TYR A 129 2.07 5.61 0.79
CA TYR A 129 3.49 5.93 0.79
C TYR A 129 3.81 6.86 -0.38
N TYR A 130 4.36 8.04 -0.10
CA TYR A 130 4.66 9.06 -1.08
C TYR A 130 6.17 9.30 -1.19
N ILE A 131 6.70 9.24 -2.41
CA ILE A 131 8.09 9.61 -2.73
C ILE A 131 8.04 10.95 -3.45
N GLU A 132 8.24 12.03 -2.70
CA GLU A 132 8.08 13.40 -3.20
C GLU A 132 9.00 13.72 -4.37
N LYS A 133 10.29 13.35 -4.29
CA LYS A 133 11.29 13.62 -5.36
C LYS A 133 10.94 12.96 -6.68
N GLU A 134 10.25 11.83 -6.63
CA GLU A 134 9.85 11.07 -7.82
C GLU A 134 8.41 11.39 -8.24
N SER A 135 7.68 12.21 -7.47
CA SER A 135 6.25 12.49 -7.66
C SER A 135 5.42 11.20 -7.77
N VAL A 136 5.63 10.24 -6.87
CA VAL A 136 4.99 8.92 -6.89
C VAL A 136 4.28 8.62 -5.58
N LEU A 137 3.01 8.19 -5.67
CA LEU A 137 2.17 7.77 -4.56
C LEU A 137 1.78 6.30 -4.72
N PHE A 138 2.08 5.46 -3.74
CA PHE A 138 1.51 4.11 -3.59
C PHE A 138 0.29 4.25 -2.69
N SER A 139 -0.90 4.14 -3.28
CA SER A 139 -2.15 4.48 -2.59
C SER A 139 -2.85 3.27 -1.96
N GLY A 140 -2.37 2.05 -2.20
CA GLY A 140 -3.12 0.86 -1.79
C GLY A 140 -4.57 0.96 -2.24
N ASP A 141 -5.49 0.63 -1.34
CA ASP A 141 -6.92 0.66 -1.59
C ASP A 141 -7.59 1.96 -1.11
N THR A 142 -6.85 3.07 -1.15
CA THR A 142 -7.42 4.39 -0.84
C THR A 142 -7.93 5.07 -2.10
N LEU A 143 -7.10 5.21 -3.13
CA LEU A 143 -7.39 5.97 -4.35
C LEU A 143 -7.11 5.10 -5.57
N PHE A 144 -8.11 4.94 -6.44
CA PHE A 144 -8.04 4.21 -7.70
C PHE A 144 -8.29 5.15 -8.88
N ALA A 145 -7.98 4.68 -10.09
CA ALA A 145 -8.30 5.41 -11.32
C ALA A 145 -9.81 5.64 -11.46
N GLY A 146 -10.27 6.88 -11.26
CA GLY A 146 -11.67 7.28 -11.30
C GLY A 146 -12.53 6.67 -10.18
N SER A 147 -11.92 6.12 -9.10
CA SER A 147 -12.62 5.41 -8.04
C SER A 147 -11.86 5.47 -6.71
N TYR A 148 -12.32 4.70 -5.74
CA TYR A 148 -11.73 4.56 -4.41
C TYR A 148 -12.04 3.18 -3.82
N GLY A 149 -11.33 2.79 -2.77
CA GLY A 149 -11.51 1.52 -2.10
C GLY A 149 -12.89 1.37 -1.45
N ARG A 150 -13.45 0.16 -1.48
CA ARG A 150 -14.71 -0.17 -0.81
C ARG A 150 -14.59 -0.02 0.70
N THR A 151 -15.73 0.17 1.36
CA THR A 151 -15.80 0.50 2.79
C THR A 151 -16.77 -0.36 3.58
N ASP A 152 -17.23 -1.47 2.99
CA ASP A 152 -18.24 -2.37 3.55
C ASP A 152 -17.63 -3.60 4.25
N PHE A 153 -16.31 -3.71 4.28
CA PHE A 153 -15.58 -4.72 5.03
C PHE A 153 -15.34 -4.29 6.50
N PRO A 154 -14.94 -5.22 7.38
CA PRO A 154 -14.58 -4.89 8.76
C PRO A 154 -13.60 -3.72 8.83
N THR A 155 -13.83 -2.80 9.76
CA THR A 155 -13.10 -1.55 9.96
C THR A 155 -13.26 -0.47 8.86
N GLY A 156 -14.03 -0.76 7.80
CA GLY A 156 -14.29 0.20 6.72
C GLY A 156 -15.20 1.36 7.13
N SER A 157 -15.02 2.52 6.49
CA SER A 157 -15.79 3.75 6.77
C SER A 157 -15.89 4.64 5.54
N GLY A 158 -17.09 4.76 4.97
CA GLY A 158 -17.34 5.62 3.82
C GLY A 158 -17.07 7.11 4.07
N ARG A 159 -17.20 7.55 5.31
CA ARG A 159 -16.86 8.92 5.71
C ARG A 159 -15.34 9.13 5.68
N GLN A 160 -14.61 8.24 6.31
CA GLN A 160 -13.15 8.36 6.42
C GLN A 160 -12.46 8.25 5.05
N ILE A 161 -12.88 7.32 4.18
CA ILE A 161 -12.29 7.20 2.85
C ILE A 161 -12.49 8.49 2.04
N ALA A 162 -13.67 9.12 2.14
CA ALA A 162 -13.95 10.38 1.46
C ALA A 162 -13.06 11.53 2.00
N GLU A 163 -12.85 11.59 3.31
CA GLU A 163 -11.94 12.56 3.94
C GLU A 163 -10.48 12.31 3.51
N SER A 164 -10.03 11.04 3.51
CA SER A 164 -8.69 10.61 3.09
C SER A 164 -8.40 10.96 1.63
N VAL A 165 -9.30 10.59 0.71
CA VAL A 165 -9.16 10.90 -0.72
C VAL A 165 -9.09 12.41 -0.95
N ARG A 166 -10.03 13.20 -0.39
CA ARG A 166 -10.02 14.67 -0.54
C ARG A 166 -8.73 15.29 -0.01
N ARG A 167 -8.21 14.79 1.10
CA ARG A 167 -6.95 15.26 1.65
C ARG A 167 -5.79 14.98 0.69
N LEU A 168 -5.66 13.78 0.14
CA LEU A 168 -4.63 13.48 -0.86
C LEU A 168 -4.76 14.40 -2.07
N LEU A 169 -5.96 14.54 -2.62
CA LEU A 169 -6.21 15.40 -3.78
C LEU A 169 -5.92 16.88 -3.51
N SER A 170 -6.13 17.38 -2.29
CA SER A 170 -5.83 18.78 -1.96
C SER A 170 -4.36 19.04 -1.62
N THR A 171 -3.63 18.01 -1.18
CA THR A 171 -2.25 18.15 -0.67
C THR A 171 -1.21 17.88 -1.74
N LEU A 172 -1.45 16.88 -2.60
CA LEU A 172 -0.44 16.42 -3.55
C LEU A 172 -0.48 17.19 -4.87
N PRO A 173 0.69 17.39 -5.53
CA PRO A 173 0.80 18.01 -6.86
C PRO A 173 0.03 17.22 -7.94
N ASP A 174 -0.44 17.92 -8.97
CA ASP A 174 -1.26 17.32 -10.03
C ASP A 174 -0.51 16.28 -10.87
N ASP A 175 0.80 16.41 -11.00
CA ASP A 175 1.69 15.50 -11.74
C ASP A 175 2.09 14.25 -10.95
N THR A 176 1.65 14.13 -9.69
CA THR A 176 1.91 12.94 -8.89
C THR A 176 1.25 11.72 -9.53
N MET A 177 2.08 10.73 -9.91
CA MET A 177 1.62 9.42 -10.37
C MET A 177 1.11 8.59 -9.20
N VAL A 178 -0.05 7.99 -9.37
CA VAL A 178 -0.68 7.12 -8.37
C VAL A 178 -0.60 5.67 -8.81
N TYR A 179 0.00 4.85 -7.97
CA TYR A 179 0.13 3.40 -8.11
C TYR A 179 -0.80 2.73 -7.08
N PRO A 180 -2.02 2.34 -7.50
CA PRO A 180 -3.03 1.79 -6.60
C PRO A 180 -2.84 0.30 -6.32
N GLY A 181 -3.53 -0.21 -5.28
CA GLY A 181 -3.57 -1.63 -4.99
C GLY A 181 -4.28 -2.46 -6.07
N HIS A 182 -5.24 -1.86 -6.76
CA HIS A 182 -5.99 -2.48 -7.86
C HIS A 182 -6.17 -1.50 -9.02
N MET A 183 -6.52 -2.05 -10.19
CA MET A 183 -6.78 -1.30 -11.42
C MET A 183 -5.50 -0.66 -12.01
N ASP A 184 -5.68 0.25 -12.96
CA ASP A 184 -4.59 0.95 -13.63
C ASP A 184 -4.07 2.13 -12.81
N THR A 185 -2.87 2.59 -13.14
CA THR A 185 -2.29 3.82 -12.60
C THR A 185 -3.09 5.05 -13.03
N THR A 186 -2.99 6.11 -12.24
CA THR A 186 -3.63 7.39 -12.53
C THR A 186 -2.74 8.56 -12.08
N THR A 187 -3.23 9.79 -12.12
CA THR A 187 -2.56 10.96 -11.58
C THR A 187 -3.46 11.74 -10.63
N ILE A 188 -2.87 12.44 -9.68
CA ILE A 188 -3.62 13.33 -8.79
C ILE A 188 -4.43 14.37 -9.57
N GLY A 189 -3.85 14.93 -10.65
CA GLY A 189 -4.55 15.90 -11.50
C GLY A 189 -5.77 15.32 -12.23
N PHE A 190 -5.71 14.06 -12.66
CA PHE A 190 -6.86 13.36 -13.23
C PHE A 190 -7.95 13.15 -12.16
N GLU A 191 -7.55 12.65 -10.99
CA GLU A 191 -8.48 12.36 -9.90
C GLU A 191 -9.14 13.62 -9.32
N LYS A 192 -8.46 14.76 -9.27
CA LYS A 192 -9.07 16.06 -8.92
C LYS A 192 -10.26 16.41 -9.80
N LYS A 193 -10.23 16.01 -11.08
CA LYS A 193 -11.30 16.33 -12.05
C LYS A 193 -12.40 15.28 -12.09
N TYR A 194 -12.05 14.00 -11.97
CA TYR A 194 -12.94 12.91 -12.36
C TYR A 194 -13.30 11.96 -11.21
N ASN A 195 -12.57 11.98 -10.08
CA ASN A 195 -12.89 11.12 -8.96
C ASN A 195 -14.23 11.50 -8.33
N PRO A 196 -15.12 10.54 -8.04
CA PRO A 196 -16.42 10.82 -7.44
C PRO A 196 -16.33 11.49 -6.05
N LEU A 197 -15.19 11.37 -5.36
CA LEU A 197 -14.95 11.99 -4.05
C LEU A 197 -14.21 13.34 -4.12
N SER A 198 -13.81 13.81 -5.30
CA SER A 198 -13.02 15.05 -5.46
C SER A 198 -13.73 16.31 -4.92
N GLY A 199 -15.05 16.28 -4.80
CA GLY A 199 -15.84 17.46 -4.42
C GLY A 199 -15.93 18.51 -5.52
N ALA A 200 -15.39 18.25 -6.71
CA ALA A 200 -15.61 19.10 -7.87
C ALA A 200 -17.14 19.13 -8.13
N MET A 201 -17.75 20.29 -7.99
CA MET A 201 -19.15 20.47 -8.37
C MET A 201 -19.31 20.13 -9.85
N ARG A 202 -20.18 19.17 -10.13
CA ARG A 202 -20.67 18.90 -11.47
C ARG A 202 -21.63 19.97 -11.90
#